data_51dc3686dacbc8d3c0da2d03bdd3141c
#
_entry.id   51dc3686dacbc8d3c0da2d03bdd3141c
#
_cell.length_a   1.000
_cell.length_b   1.000
_cell.length_c   1.000
_cell.angle_alpha   90.00
_cell.angle_beta   90.00
_cell.angle_gamma   90.00
#
_symmetry.space_group_name_H-M   'P 1'
#
loop_
_entity.id
_entity.type
_entity.pdbx_description
1 polymer ?
#
loop_
_entity_poly.entity_id
_entity_poly.type
_entity_poly.pdbx_seq_one_letter_code
_entity_poly.pdbx_strand_id
1 'polypeptide(L)'
;MTHEAGQTVLCPVLSSTEAQLFVADIKASCDFYTDKLGFTVAFVYGDPPYYGQVTRDHARLNLRVVGEPVFVGDIREREHLLSASLTVASTDEIKQLFLSYQAAGVRFHQTLKKEPWGARTFIVLDPDGNLILFAGPAD
;
A
#
# COMPACT_ATOMS: atom_id res chain seq x y z
N MET A 1 6.00 32.60 23.34
CA MET A 1 6.62 33.00 22.97
C MET A 1 7.09 33.39 22.68
N THR A 2 7.37 33.13 23.02
CA THR A 2 7.99 33.69 22.71
C THR A 2 8.42 33.53 21.99
N HIS A 3 8.62 33.64 21.72
CA HIS A 3 9.47 33.81 21.04
C HIS A 3 10.26 34.62 21.15
N GLU A 4 10.87 34.68 21.60
CA GLU A 4 11.54 35.52 21.49
C GLU A 4 12.16 35.88 20.61
N ALA A 5 12.35 36.74 20.92
CA ALA A 5 12.76 37.58 19.94
C ALA A 5 13.55 36.90 18.95
N GLY A 6 13.01 36.73 17.79
CA GLY A 6 13.70 36.18 16.68
C GLY A 6 14.23 34.77 16.83
N GLN A 7 14.07 34.19 17.99
CA GLN A 7 14.57 32.85 18.18
C GLN A 7 13.46 31.85 18.03
N THR A 8 13.53 31.06 16.97
CA THR A 8 12.59 29.98 16.72
C THR A 8 13.33 28.67 16.91
N VAL A 9 12.84 27.87 17.82
CA VAL A 9 13.33 26.51 17.97
C VAL A 9 12.46 25.60 17.13
N LEU A 10 13.07 24.95 16.15
CA LEU A 10 12.35 24.03 15.28
C LEU A 10 12.22 22.68 15.99
N CYS A 11 11.00 22.19 16.11
CA CYS A 11 10.71 20.81 16.53
C CYS A 11 10.14 20.11 15.30
N PRO A 12 10.98 19.51 14.46
CA PRO A 12 10.50 18.89 13.23
C PRO A 12 9.45 17.83 13.50
N VAL A 13 8.41 17.84 12.68
CA VAL A 13 7.29 16.92 12.78
C VAL A 13 7.33 15.99 11.58
N LEU A 14 7.26 14.67 11.83
CA LEU A 14 7.16 13.69 10.77
C LEU A 14 5.72 13.71 10.26
N SER A 15 5.51 14.20 9.04
CA SER A 15 4.18 14.51 8.53
C SER A 15 3.51 13.34 7.81
N SER A 16 4.26 12.38 7.32
CA SER A 16 3.68 11.22 6.63
C SER A 16 4.66 10.07 6.57
N THR A 17 4.12 8.91 6.25
CA THR A 17 4.87 7.68 5.97
C THR A 17 4.39 7.14 4.64
N GLU A 18 5.30 6.68 3.78
CA GLU A 18 4.94 6.00 2.55
C GLU A 18 5.63 4.65 2.50
N ALA A 19 4.91 3.64 1.96
CA ALA A 19 5.51 2.33 1.73
C ALA A 19 6.34 2.36 0.45
N GLN A 20 7.43 1.61 0.42
CA GLN A 20 8.28 1.45 -0.76
C GLN A 20 8.09 0.06 -1.32
N LEU A 21 7.52 -0.04 -2.51
CA LEU A 21 7.27 -1.30 -3.18
C LEU A 21 8.27 -1.48 -4.32
N PHE A 22 8.82 -2.68 -4.44
CA PHE A 22 9.76 -3.00 -5.51
C PHE A 22 9.01 -3.72 -6.62
N VAL A 23 9.16 -3.23 -7.84
CA VAL A 23 8.38 -3.69 -8.99
C VAL A 23 9.30 -3.91 -10.19
N ALA A 24 8.85 -4.74 -11.13
CA ALA A 24 9.62 -4.99 -12.36
C ALA A 24 9.33 -3.95 -13.43
N ASP A 25 8.12 -3.37 -13.44
CA ASP A 25 7.65 -2.52 -14.53
C ASP A 25 6.68 -1.48 -13.98
N ILE A 26 7.05 -0.20 -14.11
CA ILE A 26 6.24 0.90 -13.57
C ILE A 26 4.85 0.95 -14.23
N LYS A 27 4.78 0.79 -15.56
CA LYS A 27 3.49 0.89 -16.24
C LYS A 27 2.54 -0.22 -15.81
N ALA A 28 3.04 -1.46 -15.76
CA ALA A 28 2.22 -2.59 -15.32
C ALA A 28 1.74 -2.41 -13.89
N SER A 29 2.60 -1.91 -13.02
CA SER A 29 2.23 -1.63 -11.62
C SER A 29 1.20 -0.52 -11.54
N CYS A 30 1.41 0.60 -12.22
CA CYS A 30 0.46 1.70 -12.23
C CYS A 30 -0.90 1.24 -12.75
N ASP A 31 -0.92 0.45 -13.82
CA ASP A 31 -2.18 -0.08 -14.37
C ASP A 31 -2.90 -0.96 -13.34
N PHE A 32 -2.17 -1.80 -12.63
CA PHE A 32 -2.77 -2.64 -11.59
C PHE A 32 -3.37 -1.80 -10.46
N TYR A 33 -2.61 -0.86 -9.93
CA TYR A 33 -3.08 -0.06 -8.79
C TYR A 33 -4.24 0.85 -9.19
N THR A 34 -4.25 1.37 -10.41
CA THR A 34 -5.36 2.21 -10.86
C THR A 34 -6.59 1.39 -11.25
N ASP A 35 -6.42 0.37 -12.09
CA ASP A 35 -7.55 -0.36 -12.65
C ASP A 35 -8.16 -1.33 -11.65
N LYS A 36 -7.36 -1.94 -10.78
CA LYS A 36 -7.82 -2.96 -9.85
C LYS A 36 -8.06 -2.44 -8.45
N LEU A 37 -7.19 -1.58 -7.94
CA LEU A 37 -7.26 -1.13 -6.56
C LEU A 37 -7.84 0.27 -6.38
N GLY A 38 -8.14 0.98 -7.46
CA GLY A 38 -8.78 2.28 -7.39
C GLY A 38 -7.86 3.42 -6.98
N PHE A 39 -6.55 3.26 -7.16
CA PHE A 39 -5.58 4.32 -6.91
C PHE A 39 -5.47 5.24 -8.11
N THR A 40 -4.83 6.38 -7.91
CA THR A 40 -4.51 7.36 -8.94
C THR A 40 -3.00 7.49 -9.02
N VAL A 41 -2.45 7.63 -10.23
CA VAL A 41 -1.02 7.89 -10.41
C VAL A 41 -0.75 9.34 -10.01
N ALA A 42 0.08 9.53 -8.98
CA ALA A 42 0.50 10.88 -8.56
C ALA A 42 1.61 11.39 -9.47
N PHE A 43 2.58 10.54 -9.77
CA PHE A 43 3.66 10.88 -10.71
C PHE A 43 4.37 9.62 -11.17
N VAL A 44 5.07 9.73 -12.30
CA VAL A 44 6.03 8.75 -12.81
C VAL A 44 7.27 9.50 -13.22
N TYR A 45 8.43 8.97 -12.88
CA TYR A 45 9.70 9.63 -13.08
C TYR A 45 10.66 8.74 -13.87
N GLY A 46 11.41 9.37 -14.76
CA GLY A 46 12.47 8.70 -15.53
C GLY A 46 12.07 8.32 -16.95
N ASP A 47 13.10 8.15 -17.80
CA ASP A 47 12.95 7.72 -19.18
C ASP A 47 14.11 6.77 -19.48
N PRO A 48 13.89 5.43 -19.44
CA PRO A 48 12.61 4.78 -19.15
C PRO A 48 12.17 4.99 -17.70
N PRO A 49 10.87 4.85 -17.42
CA PRO A 49 10.36 5.06 -16.06
C PRO A 49 10.97 4.10 -15.04
N TYR A 50 11.41 4.63 -13.90
CA TYR A 50 11.99 3.79 -12.85
C TYR A 50 11.42 4.07 -11.46
N TYR A 51 10.62 5.10 -11.31
CA TYR A 51 10.03 5.46 -10.03
C TYR A 51 8.65 6.06 -10.24
N GLY A 52 7.73 5.79 -9.31
CA GLY A 52 6.40 6.36 -9.38
C GLY A 52 5.72 6.34 -8.03
N GLN A 53 4.59 7.02 -7.96
CA GLN A 53 3.75 7.01 -6.77
C GLN A 53 2.30 6.89 -7.18
N VAL A 54 1.57 6.03 -6.48
CA VAL A 54 0.13 5.92 -6.61
C VAL A 54 -0.50 6.28 -5.27
N THR A 55 -1.66 6.93 -5.33
CA THR A 55 -2.35 7.41 -4.13
C THR A 55 -3.83 7.07 -4.20
N ARG A 56 -4.40 6.83 -3.04
CA ARG A 56 -5.84 6.73 -2.87
C ARG A 56 -6.17 7.28 -1.49
N ASP A 57 -6.98 8.36 -1.45
CA ASP A 57 -7.26 9.08 -0.21
C ASP A 57 -5.95 9.46 0.48
N HIS A 58 -5.69 8.98 1.68
CA HIS A 58 -4.46 9.29 2.42
C HIS A 58 -3.35 8.26 2.22
N ALA A 59 -3.62 7.20 1.47
CA ALA A 59 -2.62 6.16 1.21
C ALA A 59 -1.70 6.57 0.08
N ARG A 60 -0.40 6.37 0.26
CA ARG A 60 0.62 6.64 -0.75
C ARG A 60 1.55 5.45 -0.83
N LEU A 61 1.71 4.92 -2.02
CA LEU A 61 2.61 3.80 -2.27
C LEU A 61 3.62 4.23 -3.32
N ASN A 62 4.90 4.15 -2.98
CA ASN A 62 5.98 4.45 -3.91
C ASN A 62 6.40 3.16 -4.61
N LEU A 63 6.58 3.26 -5.92
CA LEU A 63 6.93 2.12 -6.77
C LEU A 63 8.31 2.35 -7.33
N ARG A 64 9.24 1.42 -7.08
CA ARG A 64 10.60 1.53 -7.58
C ARG A 64 10.92 0.31 -8.42
N VAL A 65 11.44 0.53 -9.63
CA VAL A 65 11.87 -0.56 -10.50
C VAL A 65 13.16 -1.17 -9.97
N VAL A 66 13.18 -2.50 -9.93
CA VAL A 66 14.39 -3.26 -9.64
C VAL A 66 14.60 -4.29 -10.74
N GLY A 67 15.86 -4.61 -11.02
CA GLY A 67 16.23 -5.48 -12.15
C GLY A 67 16.08 -6.96 -11.88
N GLU A 68 15.86 -7.34 -10.62
CA GLU A 68 15.71 -8.75 -10.25
C GLU A 68 14.82 -8.85 -9.01
N PRO A 69 14.26 -10.06 -8.74
CA PRO A 69 13.40 -10.25 -7.59
C PRO A 69 14.12 -9.94 -6.28
N VAL A 70 13.43 -9.20 -5.39
CA VAL A 70 13.97 -8.83 -4.09
C VAL A 70 13.90 -9.99 -3.11
N PHE A 71 12.87 -10.82 -3.22
CA PHE A 71 12.69 -11.98 -2.36
C PHE A 71 13.00 -13.26 -3.12
N VAL A 72 13.68 -14.19 -2.45
CA VAL A 72 14.10 -15.45 -3.01
C VAL A 72 13.19 -16.57 -2.48
N GLY A 73 12.77 -17.47 -3.38
CA GLY A 73 11.90 -18.59 -3.00
C GLY A 73 10.53 -18.13 -2.58
N ASP A 74 9.95 -18.82 -1.61
CA ASP A 74 8.58 -18.57 -1.16
C ASP A 74 8.50 -17.92 0.22
N ILE A 75 9.59 -17.39 0.74
CA ILE A 75 9.62 -16.87 2.11
C ILE A 75 8.60 -15.77 2.34
N ARG A 76 8.40 -14.89 1.34
CA ARG A 76 7.46 -13.78 1.47
C ARG A 76 6.03 -14.29 1.72
N GLU A 77 5.60 -15.26 0.91
CA GLU A 77 4.27 -15.83 1.02
C GLU A 77 4.12 -16.71 2.26
N ARG A 78 5.13 -17.53 2.52
CA ARG A 78 5.09 -18.47 3.65
C ARG A 78 5.06 -17.75 4.98
N GLU A 79 5.83 -16.65 5.11
CA GLU A 79 5.92 -15.88 6.35
C GLU A 79 4.99 -14.68 6.38
N HIS A 80 4.17 -14.49 5.33
CA HIS A 80 3.23 -13.36 5.22
C HIS A 80 3.94 -12.01 5.40
N LEU A 81 5.05 -11.80 4.68
CA LEU A 81 5.83 -10.57 4.80
C LEU A 81 5.15 -9.44 4.01
N LEU A 82 4.54 -8.52 4.73
CA LEU A 82 3.76 -7.44 4.15
C LEU A 82 4.66 -6.35 3.59
N SER A 83 4.32 -5.85 2.40
CA SER A 83 4.97 -4.69 1.81
C SER A 83 4.31 -3.39 2.27
N ALA A 84 3.01 -3.43 2.54
CA ALA A 84 2.26 -2.28 3.03
C ALA A 84 1.06 -2.75 3.84
N SER A 85 0.59 -1.87 4.73
CA SER A 85 -0.60 -2.10 5.54
C SER A 85 -1.45 -0.84 5.50
N LEU A 86 -2.67 -0.97 5.01
CA LEU A 86 -3.60 0.13 4.83
C LEU A 86 -4.85 -0.12 5.65
N THR A 87 -5.38 0.93 6.28
CA THR A 87 -6.55 0.79 7.14
C THR A 87 -7.73 1.60 6.64
N VAL A 88 -8.92 1.10 6.91
CA VAL A 88 -10.18 1.82 6.70
C VAL A 88 -10.85 2.04 8.04
N ALA A 89 -11.81 2.98 8.08
CA ALA A 89 -12.35 3.47 9.34
C ALA A 89 -13.44 2.59 9.94
N SER A 90 -14.07 1.71 9.14
CA SER A 90 -15.25 0.96 9.62
C SER A 90 -15.26 -0.47 9.10
N THR A 91 -16.03 -1.29 9.81
CA THR A 91 -16.29 -2.68 9.41
C THR A 91 -16.98 -2.75 8.05
N ASP A 92 -17.93 -1.85 7.82
CA ASP A 92 -18.64 -1.84 6.54
C ASP A 92 -17.70 -1.49 5.40
N GLU A 93 -16.78 -0.57 5.61
CA GLU A 93 -15.83 -0.18 4.58
C GLU A 93 -14.90 -1.32 4.20
N ILE A 94 -14.37 -2.08 5.16
CA ILE A 94 -13.48 -3.18 4.81
C ILE A 94 -14.23 -4.29 4.04
N LYS A 95 -15.49 -4.54 4.39
CA LYS A 95 -16.31 -5.51 3.66
C LYS A 95 -16.59 -5.03 2.24
N GLN A 96 -16.95 -3.77 2.06
CA GLN A 96 -17.21 -3.21 0.74
C GLN A 96 -15.96 -3.19 -0.12
N LEU A 97 -14.83 -2.84 0.46
CA LEU A 97 -13.56 -2.83 -0.27
C LEU A 97 -13.20 -4.24 -0.75
N PHE A 98 -13.36 -5.23 0.12
CA PHE A 98 -13.10 -6.62 -0.26
C PHE A 98 -13.97 -7.05 -1.45
N LEU A 99 -15.27 -6.76 -1.39
CA LEU A 99 -16.20 -7.11 -2.47
C LEU A 99 -15.85 -6.39 -3.77
N SER A 100 -15.44 -5.12 -3.67
CA SER A 100 -15.01 -4.33 -4.82
C SER A 100 -13.78 -4.95 -5.49
N TYR A 101 -12.80 -5.35 -4.70
CA TYR A 101 -11.58 -5.96 -5.23
C TYR A 101 -11.85 -7.35 -5.79
N GLN A 102 -12.73 -8.11 -5.14
CA GLN A 102 -13.15 -9.41 -5.66
C GLN A 102 -13.81 -9.26 -7.03
N ALA A 103 -14.70 -8.29 -7.18
CA ALA A 103 -15.36 -8.02 -8.44
C ALA A 103 -14.37 -7.57 -9.53
N ALA A 104 -13.30 -6.89 -9.16
CA ALA A 104 -12.27 -6.45 -10.09
C ALA A 104 -11.30 -7.57 -10.50
N GLY A 105 -11.43 -8.75 -9.91
CA GLY A 105 -10.55 -9.87 -10.23
C GLY A 105 -9.18 -9.80 -9.58
N VAL A 106 -9.06 -9.09 -8.46
CA VAL A 106 -7.82 -9.01 -7.68
C VAL A 106 -7.48 -10.37 -7.11
N ARG A 107 -6.21 -10.75 -7.12
CA ARG A 107 -5.75 -11.98 -6.48
C ARG A 107 -5.50 -11.73 -5.00
N PHE A 108 -6.00 -12.65 -4.17
CA PHE A 108 -5.84 -12.54 -2.71
C PHE A 108 -4.86 -13.58 -2.21
N HIS A 109 -3.91 -13.14 -1.40
CA HIS A 109 -3.09 -14.04 -0.60
C HIS A 109 -3.89 -14.57 0.59
N GLN A 110 -4.77 -13.71 1.12
CA GLN A 110 -5.69 -14.06 2.19
C GLN A 110 -7.01 -13.33 1.93
N THR A 111 -8.13 -14.07 1.93
CA THR A 111 -9.46 -13.46 1.80
C THR A 111 -9.90 -12.84 3.12
N LEU A 112 -10.99 -12.10 3.10
CA LEU A 112 -11.50 -11.39 4.28
C LEU A 112 -11.71 -12.37 5.45
N LYS A 113 -11.12 -12.04 6.60
CA LYS A 113 -11.29 -12.81 7.83
C LYS A 113 -11.27 -11.90 9.04
N LYS A 114 -11.80 -12.42 10.14
CA LYS A 114 -11.74 -11.74 11.43
C LYS A 114 -10.52 -12.28 12.20
N GLU A 115 -9.67 -11.36 12.62
CA GLU A 115 -8.48 -11.73 13.39
C GLU A 115 -8.84 -11.99 14.85
N PRO A 116 -7.98 -12.70 15.61
CA PRO A 116 -8.25 -12.99 17.02
C PRO A 116 -8.50 -11.73 17.87
N TRP A 117 -7.92 -10.60 17.50
CA TRP A 117 -8.12 -9.33 18.21
C TRP A 117 -9.33 -8.54 17.71
N GLY A 118 -10.11 -9.11 16.78
CA GLY A 118 -11.37 -8.55 16.35
C GLY A 118 -11.37 -7.76 15.05
N ALA A 119 -10.21 -7.31 14.59
CA ALA A 119 -10.11 -6.60 13.31
C ALA A 119 -10.40 -7.54 12.15
N ARG A 120 -10.91 -6.99 11.06
CA ARG A 120 -11.09 -7.74 9.81
C ARG A 120 -10.01 -7.33 8.82
N THR A 121 -9.41 -8.33 8.17
CA THR A 121 -8.29 -8.10 7.25
C THR A 121 -8.42 -8.95 6.00
N PHE A 122 -7.78 -8.48 4.92
CA PHE A 122 -7.49 -9.32 3.77
C PHE A 122 -6.16 -8.87 3.18
N ILE A 123 -5.51 -9.75 2.41
CA ILE A 123 -4.20 -9.47 1.82
C ILE A 123 -4.30 -9.67 0.31
N VAL A 124 -3.87 -8.65 -0.42
CA VAL A 124 -3.87 -8.62 -1.89
C VAL A 124 -2.46 -8.92 -2.39
N LEU A 125 -2.38 -9.60 -3.52
CA LEU A 125 -1.14 -9.79 -4.28
C LEU A 125 -1.10 -8.80 -5.43
N ASP A 126 -0.02 -8.00 -5.53
CA ASP A 126 0.19 -7.19 -6.71
C ASP A 126 0.93 -8.00 -7.80
N PRO A 127 1.18 -7.44 -9.01
CA PRO A 127 1.82 -8.20 -10.10
C PRO A 127 3.21 -8.74 -9.74
N ASP A 128 3.91 -8.11 -8.81
CA ASP A 128 5.25 -8.51 -8.39
C ASP A 128 5.23 -9.39 -7.14
N GLY A 129 4.05 -9.78 -6.68
CA GLY A 129 3.89 -10.58 -5.48
C GLY A 129 4.06 -9.80 -4.19
N ASN A 130 4.03 -8.47 -4.24
CA ASN A 130 3.98 -7.68 -3.02
C ASN A 130 2.67 -7.96 -2.29
N LEU A 131 2.75 -8.13 -0.97
CA LEU A 131 1.59 -8.42 -0.13
C LEU A 131 1.10 -7.13 0.49
N ILE A 132 -0.13 -6.74 0.16
CA ILE A 132 -0.75 -5.51 0.65
C ILE A 132 -1.89 -5.89 1.58
N LEU A 133 -1.74 -5.57 2.86
CA LEU A 133 -2.78 -5.82 3.86
C LEU A 133 -3.76 -4.66 3.88
N PHE A 134 -5.04 -4.99 3.93
CA PHE A 134 -6.10 -4.03 4.21
C PHE A 134 -6.79 -4.46 5.49
N ALA A 135 -7.05 -3.52 6.38
CA ALA A 135 -7.62 -3.81 7.70
C ALA A 135 -8.71 -2.82 8.06
N GLY A 136 -9.76 -3.34 8.67
CA GLY A 136 -10.79 -2.55 9.32
C GLY A 136 -10.73 -2.74 10.83
N PRO A 137 -11.39 -1.86 11.59
CA PRO A 137 -11.36 -1.92 13.05
C PRO A 137 -12.09 -3.14 13.59
N ALA A 138 -11.86 -3.44 14.85
CA ALA A 138 -12.67 -4.40 15.59
C ALA A 138 -14.11 -3.89 15.70
N ASP A 139 -15.07 -4.81 15.71
CA ASP A 139 -16.49 -4.50 15.87
C ASP A 139 -16.78 -3.86 17.24
#